data_004ce006864073ef47e64386cda7749f
#
_entry.id   004ce006864073ef47e64386cda7749f
#
_cell.length_a   1.000
_cell.length_b   1.000
_cell.length_c   1.000
_cell.angle_alpha   90.00
_cell.angle_beta   90.00
_cell.angle_gamma   90.00
#
_symmetry.space_group_name_H-M   'P 1'
#
loop_
_entity.id
_entity.type
_entity.pdbx_description
1 polymer ?
#
loop_
_entity_poly.entity_id
_entity_poly.type
_entity_poly.pdbx_seq_one_letter_code
_entity_poly.pdbx_strand_id
1 'polypeptide(L)'
;FTANAWQPLVFFLIFAGLTVAVVVFGVQKGIERVSKILMPLLAAIAVFLAIYAVCQPGAAEGLKKLFIPNFSDFTYETLLAALGQLFYSMSLAMGIMITYGSYMKKDANIQSSARQISVCDTLFAIFAAMIVIPSIFSATGGGTAAEEAMAQSGPSLMFVILPQMFSGMAGGRVIGFIFFLLVLFAALTSSISLVETVVAVLRENCKLKRWVACLIVLGIMLVLGTLSSLGFGVLDMVNIGGKGILDLFDYAANSIIMPLVAIGTCVVAGFFADTDSLMDEIGLRRRGYRMYYKIMIRYIAPICMAAILISGIVNPL
;
A
#
# COMPACT_ATOMS: atom_id res chain seq x y z
N PHE A 1 -3.41 18.23 -16.78
CA PHE A 1 -3.90 18.19 -15.40
C PHE A 1 -2.78 18.54 -14.41
N THR A 2 -1.66 17.82 -14.41
CA THR A 2 -0.51 18.06 -13.51
C THR A 2 0.16 19.42 -13.68
N ALA A 3 0.17 19.97 -14.90
CA ALA A 3 0.70 21.31 -15.18
C ALA A 3 -0.15 22.47 -14.60
N ASN A 4 -1.39 22.19 -14.20
CA ASN A 4 -2.27 23.20 -13.60
C ASN A 4 -2.18 23.10 -12.06
N ALA A 5 -1.70 24.15 -11.39
CA ALA A 5 -1.50 24.15 -9.94
C ALA A 5 -2.81 23.99 -9.13
N TRP A 6 -3.95 24.49 -9.64
CA TRP A 6 -5.20 24.53 -8.89
C TRP A 6 -6.03 23.26 -8.97
N GLN A 7 -6.09 22.59 -10.12
CA GLN A 7 -6.93 21.41 -10.32
C GLN A 7 -6.53 20.26 -9.39
N PRO A 8 -5.25 19.82 -9.32
CA PRO A 8 -4.84 18.77 -8.39
C PRO A 8 -5.12 19.12 -6.94
N LEU A 9 -4.94 20.39 -6.54
CA LEU A 9 -5.20 20.84 -5.16
C LEU A 9 -6.68 20.73 -4.78
N VAL A 10 -7.60 21.10 -5.68
CA VAL A 10 -9.04 20.97 -5.42
C VAL A 10 -9.43 19.50 -5.21
N PHE A 11 -8.98 18.61 -6.09
CA PHE A 11 -9.25 17.17 -5.94
C PHE A 11 -8.61 16.60 -4.69
N PHE A 12 -7.40 17.03 -4.35
CA PHE A 12 -6.73 16.65 -3.12
C PHE A 12 -7.53 17.08 -1.88
N LEU A 13 -8.04 18.33 -1.84
CA LEU A 13 -8.88 18.83 -0.75
C LEU A 13 -10.16 18.00 -0.59
N ILE A 14 -10.82 17.65 -1.70
CA ILE A 14 -12.00 16.80 -1.69
C ILE A 14 -11.66 15.42 -1.12
N PHE A 15 -10.58 14.81 -1.59
CA PHE A 15 -10.15 13.49 -1.14
C PHE A 15 -9.76 13.47 0.34
N ALA A 16 -8.96 14.46 0.80
CA ALA A 16 -8.59 14.61 2.19
C ALA A 16 -9.81 14.86 3.10
N GLY A 17 -10.74 15.71 2.64
CA GLY A 17 -11.99 15.97 3.33
C GLY A 17 -12.87 14.73 3.48
N LEU A 18 -13.02 13.92 2.42
CA LEU A 18 -13.75 12.65 2.45
C LEU A 18 -13.11 11.66 3.43
N THR A 19 -11.79 11.52 3.37
CA THR A 19 -11.03 10.63 4.28
C THR A 19 -11.27 11.01 5.73
N VAL A 20 -11.07 12.28 6.08
CA VAL A 20 -11.23 12.77 7.44
C VAL A 20 -12.69 12.71 7.90
N ALA A 21 -13.64 13.01 7.02
CA ALA A 21 -15.08 12.90 7.33
C ALA A 21 -15.43 11.49 7.81
N VAL A 22 -14.94 10.44 7.11
CA VAL A 22 -15.17 9.05 7.53
C VAL A 22 -14.54 8.78 8.90
N VAL A 23 -13.32 9.23 9.14
CA VAL A 23 -12.61 9.02 10.40
C VAL A 23 -13.28 9.73 11.57
N VAL A 24 -13.81 10.94 11.39
CA VAL A 24 -14.50 11.72 12.45
C VAL A 24 -15.68 10.92 13.05
N PHE A 25 -16.43 10.17 12.23
CA PHE A 25 -17.55 9.35 12.71
C PHE A 25 -17.14 8.14 13.55
N GLY A 26 -15.85 7.83 13.63
CA GLY A 26 -15.30 6.77 14.46
C GLY A 26 -15.24 5.41 13.77
N VAL A 27 -14.71 4.42 14.52
CA VAL A 27 -14.40 3.10 13.96
C VAL A 27 -15.65 2.37 13.49
N GLN A 28 -16.66 2.20 14.38
CA GLN A 28 -17.84 1.40 14.06
C GLN A 28 -18.79 2.07 13.07
N LYS A 29 -19.07 3.36 13.23
CA LYS A 29 -20.04 4.09 12.40
C LYS A 29 -19.44 4.67 11.11
N GLY A 30 -18.14 4.96 11.10
CA GLY A 30 -17.40 5.50 9.95
C GLY A 30 -16.65 4.39 9.23
N ILE A 31 -15.51 4.00 9.76
CA ILE A 31 -14.53 3.14 9.09
C ILE A 31 -15.11 1.77 8.73
N GLU A 32 -15.67 1.07 9.72
CA GLU A 32 -16.21 -0.29 9.52
C GLU A 32 -17.38 -0.30 8.51
N ARG A 33 -18.28 0.69 8.61
CA ARG A 33 -19.44 0.77 7.72
C ARG A 33 -19.02 1.06 6.28
N VAL A 34 -18.09 2.00 6.08
CA VAL A 34 -17.57 2.35 4.76
C VAL A 34 -16.79 1.17 4.18
N SER A 35 -15.93 0.53 4.95
CA SER A 35 -15.14 -0.62 4.50
C SER A 35 -16.01 -1.82 4.13
N LYS A 36 -17.09 -2.09 4.87
CA LYS A 36 -18.07 -3.17 4.54
C LYS A 36 -18.73 -3.00 3.17
N ILE A 37 -18.83 -1.78 2.67
CA ILE A 37 -19.40 -1.49 1.34
C ILE A 37 -18.29 -1.45 0.29
N LEU A 38 -17.21 -0.71 0.57
CA LEU A 38 -16.16 -0.47 -0.42
C LEU A 38 -15.34 -1.72 -0.73
N MET A 39 -15.03 -2.58 0.27
CA MET A 39 -14.19 -3.75 0.06
C MET A 39 -14.82 -4.80 -0.87
N PRO A 40 -16.09 -5.23 -0.69
CA PRO A 40 -16.73 -6.13 -1.65
C PRO A 40 -16.87 -5.53 -3.06
N LEU A 41 -17.17 -4.23 -3.13
CA LEU A 41 -17.28 -3.53 -4.41
C LEU A 41 -15.92 -3.48 -5.12
N LEU A 42 -14.86 -3.15 -4.40
CA LEU A 42 -13.47 -3.17 -4.88
C LEU A 42 -13.08 -4.58 -5.39
N ALA A 43 -13.42 -5.63 -4.64
CA ALA A 43 -13.16 -7.00 -5.05
C ALA A 43 -13.91 -7.36 -6.35
N ALA A 44 -15.19 -7.01 -6.45
CA ALA A 44 -15.99 -7.26 -7.64
C ALA A 44 -15.43 -6.53 -8.88
N ILE A 45 -15.04 -5.26 -8.73
CA ILE A 45 -14.41 -4.49 -9.80
C ILE A 45 -13.04 -5.08 -10.18
N ALA A 46 -12.22 -5.47 -9.22
CA ALA A 46 -10.92 -6.07 -9.48
C ALA A 46 -11.04 -7.37 -10.28
N VAL A 47 -11.95 -8.25 -9.89
CA VAL A 47 -12.23 -9.51 -10.63
C VAL A 47 -12.72 -9.21 -12.04
N PHE A 48 -13.67 -8.28 -12.19
CA PHE A 48 -14.21 -7.89 -13.50
C PHE A 48 -13.10 -7.37 -14.42
N LEU A 49 -12.27 -6.44 -13.94
CA LEU A 49 -11.17 -5.87 -14.72
C LEU A 49 -10.08 -6.91 -15.04
N ALA A 50 -9.77 -7.82 -14.12
CA ALA A 50 -8.82 -8.90 -14.37
C ALA A 50 -9.32 -9.84 -15.48
N ILE A 51 -10.60 -10.25 -15.45
CA ILE A 51 -11.21 -11.05 -16.51
C ILE A 51 -11.17 -10.28 -17.83
N TYR A 52 -11.56 -9.03 -17.84
CA TYR A 52 -11.54 -8.18 -19.03
C TYR A 52 -10.13 -8.09 -19.64
N ALA A 53 -9.09 -7.82 -18.82
CA ALA A 53 -7.70 -7.69 -19.26
C ALA A 53 -7.17 -9.01 -19.87
N VAL A 54 -7.49 -10.13 -19.24
CA VAL A 54 -7.07 -11.46 -19.71
C VAL A 54 -7.73 -11.85 -21.04
N CYS A 55 -8.97 -11.40 -21.28
CA CYS A 55 -9.69 -11.67 -22.53
C CYS A 55 -9.25 -10.81 -23.71
N GLN A 56 -8.33 -9.84 -23.53
CA GLN A 56 -7.87 -8.99 -24.63
C GLN A 56 -6.93 -9.74 -25.58
N PRO A 57 -6.92 -9.39 -26.88
CA PRO A 57 -5.96 -9.91 -27.84
C PRO A 57 -4.52 -9.58 -27.37
N GLY A 58 -3.60 -10.55 -27.46
CA GLY A 58 -2.20 -10.38 -27.00
C GLY A 58 -1.96 -10.53 -25.48
N ALA A 59 -3.02 -10.61 -24.67
CA ALA A 59 -2.91 -10.76 -23.20
C ALA A 59 -2.19 -12.05 -22.77
N ALA A 60 -2.19 -13.09 -23.61
CA ALA A 60 -1.57 -14.39 -23.30
C ALA A 60 -0.05 -14.29 -23.05
N GLU A 61 0.65 -13.42 -23.74
CA GLU A 61 2.08 -13.19 -23.50
C GLU A 61 2.32 -12.54 -22.15
N GLY A 62 1.50 -11.55 -21.77
CA GLY A 62 1.55 -10.94 -20.46
C GLY A 62 1.27 -11.94 -19.33
N LEU A 63 0.29 -12.84 -19.52
CA LEU A 63 0.02 -13.92 -18.56
C LEU A 63 1.19 -14.89 -18.43
N LYS A 64 1.83 -15.25 -19.54
CA LYS A 64 3.04 -16.09 -19.50
C LYS A 64 4.15 -15.40 -18.71
N LYS A 65 4.40 -14.11 -18.97
CA LYS A 65 5.40 -13.32 -18.24
C LYS A 65 5.08 -13.25 -16.74
N LEU A 66 3.80 -13.16 -16.35
CA LEU A 66 3.37 -13.08 -14.96
C LEU A 66 3.53 -14.42 -14.22
N PHE A 67 3.13 -15.54 -14.83
CA PHE A 67 3.01 -16.82 -14.12
C PHE A 67 4.17 -17.79 -14.37
N ILE A 68 4.95 -17.60 -15.44
CA ILE A 68 6.12 -18.44 -15.72
C ILE A 68 7.36 -17.77 -15.13
N PRO A 69 7.92 -18.31 -14.04
CA PRO A 69 9.08 -17.70 -13.41
C PRO A 69 10.33 -17.86 -14.30
N ASN A 70 11.07 -16.78 -14.45
CA ASN A 70 12.40 -16.82 -15.05
C ASN A 70 13.45 -16.82 -13.94
N PHE A 71 13.95 -17.99 -13.59
CA PHE A 71 14.92 -18.14 -12.50
C PHE A 71 16.30 -17.54 -12.82
N SER A 72 16.60 -17.24 -14.10
CA SER A 72 17.87 -16.57 -14.46
C SER A 72 17.93 -15.12 -13.99
N ASP A 73 16.78 -14.47 -13.83
CA ASP A 73 16.67 -13.07 -13.41
C ASP A 73 16.49 -12.93 -11.89
N PHE A 74 16.49 -14.07 -11.16
CA PHE A 74 16.33 -14.07 -9.71
C PHE A 74 17.64 -13.67 -9.01
N THR A 75 17.65 -12.48 -8.43
CA THR A 75 18.79 -11.91 -7.71
C THR A 75 18.46 -11.69 -6.24
N TYR A 76 19.45 -11.36 -5.42
CA TYR A 76 19.20 -10.93 -4.04
C TYR A 76 18.35 -9.65 -3.96
N GLU A 77 18.46 -8.77 -4.96
CA GLU A 77 17.68 -7.56 -5.07
C GLU A 77 16.19 -7.87 -5.28
N THR A 78 15.88 -8.88 -6.09
CA THR A 78 14.50 -9.38 -6.28
C THR A 78 13.90 -9.83 -4.94
N LEU A 79 14.68 -10.54 -4.12
CA LEU A 79 14.23 -10.98 -2.80
C LEU A 79 13.98 -9.79 -1.85
N LEU A 80 14.91 -8.82 -1.82
CA LEU A 80 14.76 -7.63 -0.99
C LEU A 80 13.57 -6.77 -1.41
N ALA A 81 13.37 -6.58 -2.71
CA ALA A 81 12.23 -5.87 -3.26
C ALA A 81 10.90 -6.57 -2.89
N ALA A 82 10.84 -7.89 -3.01
CA ALA A 82 9.66 -8.67 -2.62
C ALA A 82 9.36 -8.56 -1.12
N LEU A 83 10.38 -8.62 -0.26
CA LEU A 83 10.22 -8.42 1.19
C LEU A 83 9.77 -7.00 1.52
N GLY A 84 10.35 -5.98 0.90
CA GLY A 84 9.94 -4.59 1.05
C GLY A 84 8.49 -4.38 0.65
N GLN A 85 8.09 -4.91 -0.50
CA GLN A 85 6.71 -4.85 -0.98
C GLN A 85 5.73 -5.56 -0.03
N LEU A 86 6.09 -6.72 0.51
CA LEU A 86 5.26 -7.44 1.48
C LEU A 86 5.00 -6.59 2.74
N PHE A 87 6.04 -5.96 3.28
CA PHE A 87 5.90 -5.10 4.46
C PHE A 87 5.02 -3.89 4.19
N TYR A 88 5.16 -3.29 3.02
CA TYR A 88 4.35 -2.14 2.60
C TYR A 88 2.88 -2.55 2.40
N SER A 89 2.62 -3.59 1.61
CA SER A 89 1.28 -4.02 1.22
C SER A 89 0.46 -4.50 2.42
N MET A 90 1.07 -5.26 3.33
CA MET A 90 0.42 -5.70 4.57
C MET A 90 0.35 -4.61 5.66
N SER A 91 0.76 -3.38 5.36
CA SER A 91 0.74 -2.24 6.29
C SER A 91 1.46 -2.53 7.63
N LEU A 92 2.50 -3.35 7.58
CA LEU A 92 3.33 -3.67 8.73
C LEU A 92 4.11 -2.48 9.20
N ALA A 93 4.62 -2.10 10.08
CA ALA A 93 5.45 -0.92 10.43
C ALA A 93 4.79 0.48 10.27
N MET A 94 3.59 0.58 9.72
CA MET A 94 2.84 1.84 9.62
C MET A 94 1.98 2.12 10.86
N GLY A 95 2.00 1.26 11.88
CA GLY A 95 1.16 1.35 13.05
C GLY A 95 -0.31 0.94 12.83
N ILE A 96 -0.73 0.71 11.58
CA ILE A 96 -2.11 0.37 11.22
C ILE A 96 -2.55 -0.93 11.91
N MET A 97 -1.72 -1.99 11.81
CA MET A 97 -2.03 -3.28 12.40
C MET A 97 -2.07 -3.23 13.93
N ILE A 98 -1.24 -2.41 14.57
CA ILE A 98 -1.25 -2.18 16.02
C ILE A 98 -2.56 -1.48 16.42
N THR A 99 -2.92 -0.43 15.69
CA THR A 99 -4.15 0.34 15.95
C THR A 99 -5.40 -0.53 15.79
N TYR A 100 -5.51 -1.28 14.69
CA TYR A 100 -6.66 -2.16 14.49
C TYR A 100 -6.65 -3.36 15.42
N GLY A 101 -5.48 -3.88 15.79
CA GLY A 101 -5.34 -4.90 16.82
C GLY A 101 -5.89 -4.43 18.17
N SER A 102 -5.66 -3.16 18.54
CA SER A 102 -6.21 -2.59 19.78
C SER A 102 -7.73 -2.45 19.79
N TYR A 103 -8.38 -2.48 18.62
CA TYR A 103 -9.83 -2.43 18.49
C TYR A 103 -10.49 -3.81 18.44
N MET A 104 -9.70 -4.88 18.36
CA MET A 104 -10.23 -6.24 18.30
C MET A 104 -10.92 -6.62 19.62
N LYS A 105 -11.97 -7.41 19.50
CA LYS A 105 -12.64 -7.98 20.67
C LYS A 105 -11.77 -9.07 21.29
N LYS A 106 -11.89 -9.27 22.60
CA LYS A 106 -11.10 -10.26 23.35
C LYS A 106 -11.30 -11.72 22.90
N ASP A 107 -12.44 -12.02 22.29
CA ASP A 107 -12.80 -13.35 21.74
C ASP A 107 -12.37 -13.54 20.28
N ALA A 108 -11.77 -12.52 19.65
CA ALA A 108 -11.35 -12.60 18.27
C ALA A 108 -10.10 -13.48 18.10
N ASN A 109 -10.12 -14.33 17.08
CA ASN A 109 -8.99 -15.20 16.76
C ASN A 109 -7.95 -14.45 15.91
N ILE A 110 -6.86 -13.99 16.55
CA ILE A 110 -5.79 -13.21 15.92
C ILE A 110 -5.14 -14.00 14.76
N GLN A 111 -4.87 -15.30 14.96
CA GLN A 111 -4.23 -16.13 13.93
C GLN A 111 -5.11 -16.28 12.69
N SER A 112 -6.41 -16.45 12.86
CA SER A 112 -7.36 -16.52 11.74
C SER A 112 -7.43 -15.19 10.99
N SER A 113 -7.49 -14.07 11.72
CA SER A 113 -7.50 -12.73 11.14
C SER A 113 -6.23 -12.44 10.34
N ALA A 114 -5.06 -12.73 10.90
CA ALA A 114 -3.77 -12.55 10.20
C ALA A 114 -3.70 -13.38 8.91
N ARG A 115 -4.16 -14.65 8.96
CA ARG A 115 -4.21 -15.50 7.77
C ARG A 115 -5.16 -14.96 6.70
N GLN A 116 -6.34 -14.48 7.10
CA GLN A 116 -7.30 -13.88 6.16
C GLN A 116 -6.72 -12.63 5.50
N ILE A 117 -6.06 -11.75 6.26
CA ILE A 117 -5.39 -10.57 5.72
C ILE A 117 -4.34 -10.99 4.69
N SER A 118 -3.44 -11.94 5.02
CA SER A 118 -2.40 -12.40 4.09
C SER A 118 -2.97 -12.99 2.81
N VAL A 119 -4.02 -13.80 2.91
CA VAL A 119 -4.68 -14.41 1.73
C VAL A 119 -5.34 -13.34 0.86
N CYS A 120 -6.07 -12.41 1.48
CA CYS A 120 -6.71 -11.32 0.74
C CYS A 120 -5.67 -10.41 0.06
N ASP A 121 -4.61 -10.02 0.76
CA ASP A 121 -3.53 -9.21 0.21
C ASP A 121 -2.91 -9.88 -1.02
N THR A 122 -2.55 -11.16 -0.91
CA THR A 122 -2.00 -11.93 -2.04
C THR A 122 -2.98 -12.01 -3.22
N LEU A 123 -4.27 -12.26 -2.96
CA LEU A 123 -5.27 -12.31 -4.03
C LEU A 123 -5.43 -10.96 -4.74
N PHE A 124 -5.48 -9.86 -3.99
CA PHE A 124 -5.56 -8.53 -4.60
C PHE A 124 -4.30 -8.17 -5.37
N ALA A 125 -3.11 -8.55 -4.90
CA ALA A 125 -1.85 -8.37 -5.62
C ALA A 125 -1.86 -9.13 -6.96
N ILE A 126 -2.34 -10.37 -6.98
CA ILE A 126 -2.50 -11.17 -8.19
C ILE A 126 -3.50 -10.51 -9.15
N PHE A 127 -4.67 -10.08 -8.67
CA PHE A 127 -5.65 -9.39 -9.53
C PHE A 127 -5.08 -8.09 -10.09
N ALA A 128 -4.37 -7.29 -9.31
CA ALA A 128 -3.72 -6.07 -9.79
C ALA A 128 -2.70 -6.37 -10.90
N ALA A 129 -1.87 -7.39 -10.71
CA ALA A 129 -0.92 -7.83 -11.73
C ALA A 129 -1.62 -8.35 -13.00
N MET A 130 -2.73 -9.11 -12.85
CA MET A 130 -3.57 -9.58 -13.97
C MET A 130 -4.31 -8.46 -14.70
N ILE A 131 -4.57 -7.33 -14.05
CA ILE A 131 -5.13 -6.15 -14.70
C ILE A 131 -4.05 -5.42 -15.49
N VAL A 132 -2.90 -5.16 -14.87
CA VAL A 132 -1.87 -4.28 -15.43
C VAL A 132 -1.08 -4.97 -16.53
N ILE A 133 -0.48 -6.12 -16.25
CA ILE A 133 0.48 -6.77 -17.15
C ILE A 133 -0.17 -7.20 -18.49
N PRO A 134 -1.28 -7.95 -18.50
CA PRO A 134 -1.94 -8.30 -19.75
C PRO A 134 -2.45 -7.09 -20.55
N SER A 135 -2.88 -6.01 -19.85
CA SER A 135 -3.31 -4.78 -20.53
C SER A 135 -2.15 -4.10 -21.26
N ILE A 136 -0.95 -4.08 -20.66
CA ILE A 136 0.25 -3.54 -21.28
C ILE A 136 0.60 -4.34 -22.56
N PHE A 137 0.66 -5.67 -22.45
CA PHE A 137 0.98 -6.54 -23.59
C PHE A 137 -0.06 -6.45 -24.71
N SER A 138 -1.34 -6.37 -24.36
CA SER A 138 -2.42 -6.18 -25.34
C SER A 138 -2.33 -4.83 -26.07
N ALA A 139 -2.01 -3.75 -25.38
CA ALA A 139 -1.98 -2.41 -25.95
C ALA A 139 -0.71 -2.13 -26.76
N THR A 140 0.43 -2.72 -26.39
CA THR A 140 1.73 -2.52 -27.08
C THR A 140 1.99 -3.55 -28.16
N GLY A 141 1.23 -4.64 -28.21
CA GLY A 141 1.51 -5.79 -29.09
C GLY A 141 2.66 -6.68 -28.62
N GLY A 142 3.12 -6.53 -27.38
CA GLY A 142 4.20 -7.33 -26.78
C GLY A 142 5.61 -6.82 -27.07
N GLY A 143 6.62 -7.68 -26.83
CA GLY A 143 8.02 -7.40 -27.14
C GLY A 143 8.65 -6.29 -26.27
N THR A 144 9.65 -5.58 -26.86
CA THR A 144 10.41 -4.53 -26.17
C THR A 144 9.55 -3.35 -25.73
N ALA A 145 8.52 -2.99 -26.50
CA ALA A 145 7.60 -1.90 -26.12
C ALA A 145 6.83 -2.20 -24.85
N ALA A 146 6.44 -3.46 -24.62
CA ALA A 146 5.81 -3.88 -23.37
C ALA A 146 6.81 -3.83 -22.19
N GLU A 147 8.06 -4.22 -22.42
CA GLU A 147 9.11 -4.18 -21.39
C GLU A 147 9.47 -2.73 -21.02
N GLU A 148 9.58 -1.83 -21.98
CA GLU A 148 9.78 -0.39 -21.72
C GLU A 148 8.62 0.23 -20.95
N ALA A 149 7.38 -0.14 -21.28
CA ALA A 149 6.19 0.32 -20.54
C ALA A 149 6.14 -0.23 -19.10
N MET A 150 6.54 -1.49 -18.90
CA MET A 150 6.65 -2.09 -17.57
C MET A 150 7.83 -1.53 -16.74
N ALA A 151 8.89 -1.03 -17.40
CA ALA A 151 9.99 -0.38 -16.71
C ALA A 151 9.59 0.96 -16.07
N GLN A 152 8.51 1.56 -16.54
CA GLN A 152 7.92 2.72 -15.87
C GLN A 152 7.25 2.26 -14.57
N SER A 153 7.39 3.06 -13.52
CA SER A 153 6.85 2.74 -12.20
C SER A 153 6.07 3.90 -11.59
N GLY A 154 5.41 3.65 -10.48
CA GLY A 154 4.75 4.65 -9.69
C GLY A 154 3.64 5.42 -10.43
N PRO A 155 3.53 6.75 -10.19
CA PRO A 155 2.48 7.58 -10.78
C PRO A 155 2.47 7.60 -12.31
N SER A 156 3.63 7.51 -12.96
CA SER A 156 3.75 7.53 -14.42
C SER A 156 3.06 6.34 -15.06
N LEU A 157 3.26 5.12 -14.54
CA LEU A 157 2.57 3.93 -15.02
C LEU A 157 1.06 4.05 -14.84
N MET A 158 0.62 4.46 -13.64
CA MET A 158 -0.80 4.48 -13.26
C MET A 158 -1.60 5.57 -13.97
N PHE A 159 -1.05 6.79 -14.09
CA PHE A 159 -1.82 7.96 -14.54
C PHE A 159 -1.46 8.46 -15.94
N VAL A 160 -0.40 7.94 -16.56
CA VAL A 160 -0.01 8.30 -17.94
C VAL A 160 -0.15 7.09 -18.84
N ILE A 161 0.53 5.99 -18.53
CA ILE A 161 0.62 4.84 -19.45
C ILE A 161 -0.70 4.07 -19.51
N LEU A 162 -1.27 3.68 -18.37
CA LEU A 162 -2.52 2.91 -18.35
C LEU A 162 -3.71 3.63 -19.01
N PRO A 163 -3.96 4.94 -18.82
CA PRO A 163 -4.99 5.67 -19.54
C PRO A 163 -4.79 5.67 -21.07
N GLN A 164 -3.54 5.82 -21.52
CA GLN A 164 -3.21 5.76 -22.96
C GLN A 164 -3.52 4.38 -23.53
N MET A 165 -3.16 3.32 -22.82
CA MET A 165 -3.45 1.94 -23.20
C MET A 165 -4.94 1.66 -23.26
N PHE A 166 -5.70 2.05 -22.23
CA PHE A 166 -7.15 1.88 -22.24
C PHE A 166 -7.81 2.64 -23.42
N SER A 167 -7.29 3.79 -23.82
CA SER A 167 -7.88 4.54 -24.93
C SER A 167 -7.81 3.80 -26.27
N GLY A 168 -6.87 2.89 -26.44
CA GLY A 168 -6.74 2.02 -27.62
C GLY A 168 -7.57 0.73 -27.59
N MET A 169 -8.18 0.39 -26.44
CA MET A 169 -8.93 -0.85 -26.25
C MET A 169 -10.42 -0.67 -26.53
N ALA A 170 -11.10 -1.76 -26.91
CA ALA A 170 -12.56 -1.74 -27.11
C ALA A 170 -13.28 -1.38 -25.79
N GLY A 171 -14.13 -0.33 -25.82
CA GLY A 171 -14.79 0.17 -24.61
C GLY A 171 -13.86 0.86 -23.59
N GLY A 172 -12.63 1.22 -23.97
CA GLY A 172 -11.59 1.69 -23.08
C GLY A 172 -11.95 2.87 -22.19
N ARG A 173 -12.86 3.76 -22.63
CA ARG A 173 -13.37 4.86 -21.76
C ARG A 173 -14.11 4.33 -20.53
N VAL A 174 -14.95 3.30 -20.70
CA VAL A 174 -15.71 2.70 -19.61
C VAL A 174 -14.78 1.91 -18.70
N ILE A 175 -13.88 1.13 -19.30
CA ILE A 175 -12.88 0.35 -18.55
C ILE A 175 -11.95 1.27 -17.75
N GLY A 176 -11.46 2.35 -18.36
CA GLY A 176 -10.65 3.35 -17.67
C GLY A 176 -11.40 4.00 -16.51
N PHE A 177 -12.68 4.36 -16.69
CA PHE A 177 -13.51 4.88 -15.59
C PHE A 177 -13.63 3.87 -14.44
N ILE A 178 -13.95 2.60 -14.74
CA ILE A 178 -14.07 1.55 -13.74
C ILE A 178 -12.71 1.30 -13.04
N PHE A 179 -11.61 1.33 -13.79
CA PHE A 179 -10.27 1.20 -13.23
C PHE A 179 -9.94 2.34 -12.25
N PHE A 180 -10.20 3.60 -12.63
CA PHE A 180 -9.95 4.73 -11.72
C PHE A 180 -10.91 4.76 -10.52
N LEU A 181 -12.11 4.21 -10.66
CA LEU A 181 -13.01 3.99 -9.54
C LEU A 181 -12.45 2.94 -8.55
N LEU A 182 -11.87 1.85 -9.07
CA LEU A 182 -11.13 0.86 -8.27
C LEU A 182 -9.99 1.54 -7.49
N VAL A 183 -9.15 2.31 -8.19
CA VAL A 183 -8.01 3.03 -7.59
C VAL A 183 -8.48 4.00 -6.52
N LEU A 184 -9.55 4.75 -6.77
CA LEU A 184 -10.13 5.68 -5.81
C LEU A 184 -10.59 4.96 -4.52
N PHE A 185 -11.29 3.84 -4.64
CA PHE A 185 -11.75 3.07 -3.48
C PHE A 185 -10.59 2.46 -2.70
N ALA A 186 -9.58 1.92 -3.40
CA ALA A 186 -8.38 1.39 -2.77
C ALA A 186 -7.59 2.49 -2.04
N ALA A 187 -7.39 3.63 -2.66
CA ALA A 187 -6.72 4.78 -2.05
C ALA A 187 -7.50 5.32 -0.84
N LEU A 188 -8.83 5.42 -0.94
CA LEU A 188 -9.67 5.95 0.15
C LEU A 188 -9.63 5.01 1.37
N THR A 189 -9.76 3.71 1.18
CA THR A 189 -9.70 2.76 2.31
C THR A 189 -8.33 2.77 2.99
N SER A 190 -7.24 2.86 2.23
CA SER A 190 -5.87 2.96 2.76
C SER A 190 -5.64 4.28 3.51
N SER A 191 -6.06 5.40 2.94
CA SER A 191 -5.89 6.72 3.57
C SER A 191 -6.70 6.84 4.87
N ILE A 192 -7.91 6.27 4.93
CA ILE A 192 -8.72 6.20 6.16
C ILE A 192 -7.94 5.46 7.27
N SER A 193 -7.29 4.35 6.94
CA SER A 193 -6.51 3.55 7.90
C SER A 193 -5.29 4.30 8.44
N LEU A 194 -4.57 5.00 7.56
CA LEU A 194 -3.42 5.83 7.94
C LEU A 194 -3.84 6.99 8.85
N VAL A 195 -4.90 7.72 8.48
CA VAL A 195 -5.42 8.83 9.28
C VAL A 195 -5.93 8.35 10.64
N GLU A 196 -6.65 7.22 10.70
CA GLU A 196 -7.12 6.65 11.97
C GLU A 196 -5.97 6.30 12.90
N THR A 197 -4.87 5.76 12.37
CA THR A 197 -3.69 5.41 13.16
C THR A 197 -3.10 6.65 13.85
N VAL A 198 -2.90 7.74 13.11
CA VAL A 198 -2.37 8.99 13.66
C VAL A 198 -3.36 9.61 14.64
N VAL A 199 -4.66 9.61 14.33
CA VAL A 199 -5.72 10.11 15.20
C VAL A 199 -5.77 9.30 16.52
N ALA A 200 -5.63 7.98 16.46
CA ALA A 200 -5.60 7.12 17.65
C ALA A 200 -4.42 7.49 18.57
N VAL A 201 -3.22 7.62 18.01
CA VAL A 201 -2.01 8.03 18.76
C VAL A 201 -2.19 9.41 19.42
N LEU A 202 -2.70 10.40 18.68
CA LEU A 202 -2.94 11.74 19.24
C LEU A 202 -4.00 11.74 20.36
N ARG A 203 -5.02 10.89 20.23
CA ARG A 203 -6.06 10.75 21.27
C ARG A 203 -5.52 10.12 22.53
N GLU A 204 -4.71 9.09 22.42
CA GLU A 204 -4.17 8.36 23.57
C GLU A 204 -3.08 9.17 24.28
N ASN A 205 -2.12 9.69 23.56
CA ASN A 205 -0.98 10.39 24.16
C ASN A 205 -1.32 11.83 24.59
N CYS A 206 -2.06 12.58 23.75
CA CYS A 206 -2.38 13.97 24.03
C CYS A 206 -3.76 14.16 24.67
N LYS A 207 -4.52 13.06 24.90
CA LYS A 207 -5.89 13.07 25.46
C LYS A 207 -6.84 14.01 24.71
N LEU A 208 -6.64 14.18 23.39
CA LEU A 208 -7.43 15.07 22.56
C LEU A 208 -8.81 14.47 22.24
N LYS A 209 -9.80 15.35 22.07
CA LYS A 209 -11.09 14.94 21.49
C LYS A 209 -10.89 14.52 20.04
N ARG A 210 -11.63 13.49 19.58
CA ARG A 210 -11.48 12.90 18.24
C ARG A 210 -11.49 13.94 17.11
N TRP A 211 -12.47 14.85 17.13
CA TRP A 211 -12.59 15.88 16.08
C TRP A 211 -11.38 16.82 16.04
N VAL A 212 -10.78 17.16 17.21
CA VAL A 212 -9.56 18.00 17.29
C VAL A 212 -8.37 17.25 16.71
N ALA A 213 -8.19 15.98 17.06
CA ALA A 213 -7.13 15.14 16.48
C ALA A 213 -7.30 15.02 14.96
N CYS A 214 -8.52 14.83 14.46
CA CYS A 214 -8.81 14.81 13.02
C CYS A 214 -8.46 16.13 12.33
N LEU A 215 -8.75 17.28 12.94
CA LEU A 215 -8.40 18.59 12.37
C LEU A 215 -6.88 18.81 12.33
N ILE A 216 -6.16 18.39 13.36
CA ILE A 216 -4.68 18.46 13.38
C ILE A 216 -4.10 17.61 12.24
N VAL A 217 -4.57 16.37 12.11
CA VAL A 217 -4.10 15.46 11.04
C VAL A 217 -4.44 16.02 9.67
N LEU A 218 -5.66 16.58 9.49
CA LEU A 218 -6.05 17.25 8.25
C LEU A 218 -5.10 18.40 7.94
N GLY A 219 -4.78 19.26 8.92
CA GLY A 219 -3.83 20.37 8.74
C GLY A 219 -2.45 19.88 8.27
N ILE A 220 -1.92 18.82 8.89
CA ILE A 220 -0.64 18.21 8.49
C ILE A 220 -0.75 17.64 7.05
N MET A 221 -1.83 16.91 6.75
CA MET A 221 -2.06 16.39 5.41
C MET A 221 -2.12 17.49 4.35
N LEU A 222 -2.81 18.60 4.66
CA LEU A 222 -2.93 19.72 3.73
C LEU A 222 -1.57 20.39 3.46
N VAL A 223 -0.74 20.58 4.48
CA VAL A 223 0.61 21.16 4.30
C VAL A 223 1.49 20.23 3.47
N LEU A 224 1.65 18.97 3.89
CA LEU A 224 2.53 18.02 3.21
C LEU A 224 2.03 17.64 1.81
N GLY A 225 0.72 17.43 1.66
CA GLY A 225 0.11 17.08 0.39
C GLY A 225 0.13 18.24 -0.62
N THR A 226 -0.01 19.48 -0.17
CA THR A 226 0.16 20.65 -1.04
C THR A 226 1.59 20.77 -1.54
N LEU A 227 2.59 20.57 -0.67
CA LEU A 227 4.01 20.55 -1.07
C LEU A 227 4.27 19.45 -2.09
N SER A 228 3.75 18.23 -1.85
CA SER A 228 3.88 17.11 -2.77
C SER A 228 3.20 17.37 -4.12
N SER A 229 1.98 17.95 -4.12
CA SER A 229 1.24 18.28 -5.34
C SER A 229 1.93 19.35 -6.17
N LEU A 230 2.47 20.40 -5.53
CA LEU A 230 3.20 21.47 -6.19
C LEU A 230 4.55 21.01 -6.75
N GLY A 231 5.11 19.91 -6.21
CA GLY A 231 6.33 19.27 -6.70
C GLY A 231 6.26 18.77 -8.14
N PHE A 232 5.06 18.52 -8.67
CA PHE A 232 4.85 18.17 -10.08
C PHE A 232 4.62 19.38 -11.00
N GLY A 233 4.66 20.59 -10.49
CA GLY A 233 4.37 21.80 -11.24
C GLY A 233 5.29 22.97 -10.85
N VAL A 234 4.81 23.86 -10.01
CA VAL A 234 5.53 25.09 -9.64
C VAL A 234 6.87 24.83 -8.93
N LEU A 235 6.94 23.74 -8.17
CA LEU A 235 8.14 23.34 -7.40
C LEU A 235 8.93 22.21 -8.08
N ASP A 236 8.70 21.92 -9.35
CA ASP A 236 9.44 20.89 -10.11
C ASP A 236 10.96 21.17 -10.18
N MET A 237 11.33 22.45 -10.06
CA MET A 237 12.73 22.86 -9.95
C MET A 237 13.41 22.48 -8.62
N VAL A 238 12.62 22.09 -7.60
CA VAL A 238 13.14 21.62 -6.31
C VAL A 238 13.46 20.15 -6.40
N ASN A 239 14.64 19.87 -6.92
CA ASN A 239 15.14 18.50 -7.13
C ASN A 239 16.31 18.27 -6.16
N ILE A 240 16.13 17.41 -5.17
CA ILE A 240 17.16 17.07 -4.18
C ILE A 240 17.69 15.67 -4.50
N GLY A 241 18.94 15.60 -4.95
CA GLY A 241 19.57 14.33 -5.32
C GLY A 241 18.92 13.62 -6.52
N GLY A 242 18.30 14.38 -7.44
CA GLY A 242 17.62 13.81 -8.62
C GLY A 242 16.17 13.37 -8.36
N LYS A 243 15.63 13.58 -7.15
CA LYS A 243 14.28 13.19 -6.75
C LYS A 243 13.37 14.39 -6.57
N GLY A 244 12.13 14.28 -7.04
CA GLY A 244 11.07 15.23 -6.78
C GLY A 244 10.62 15.20 -5.31
N ILE A 245 9.80 16.16 -4.90
CA ILE A 245 9.33 16.27 -3.50
C ILE A 245 8.55 15.02 -3.06
N LEU A 246 7.69 14.47 -3.92
CA LEU A 246 6.93 13.25 -3.63
C LEU A 246 7.88 12.06 -3.43
N ASP A 247 8.84 11.89 -4.35
CA ASP A 247 9.80 10.79 -4.29
C ASP A 247 10.70 10.89 -3.05
N LEU A 248 11.01 12.12 -2.62
CA LEU A 248 11.76 12.35 -1.39
C LEU A 248 10.96 11.94 -0.14
N PHE A 249 9.66 12.29 -0.09
CA PHE A 249 8.79 11.85 1.01
C PHE A 249 8.61 10.33 1.01
N ASP A 250 8.44 9.74 -0.17
CA ASP A 250 8.32 8.29 -0.33
C ASP A 250 9.60 7.58 0.12
N TYR A 251 10.76 8.06 -0.31
CA TYR A 251 12.06 7.54 0.11
C TYR A 251 12.25 7.64 1.63
N ALA A 252 11.98 8.79 2.22
CA ALA A 252 12.12 8.98 3.66
C ALA A 252 11.17 8.07 4.45
N ALA A 253 9.92 7.94 4.02
CA ALA A 253 8.91 7.12 4.68
C ALA A 253 9.19 5.63 4.50
N ASN A 254 9.34 5.16 3.27
CA ASN A 254 9.36 3.73 2.94
C ASN A 254 10.75 3.11 3.05
N SER A 255 11.79 3.82 2.63
CA SER A 255 13.16 3.27 2.63
C SER A 255 13.88 3.46 3.97
N ILE A 256 13.48 4.44 4.79
CA ILE A 256 14.17 4.75 6.06
C ILE A 256 13.27 4.52 7.27
N ILE A 257 12.17 5.27 7.38
CA ILE A 257 11.36 5.30 8.62
C ILE A 257 10.67 3.96 8.85
N MET A 258 10.02 3.39 7.83
CA MET A 258 9.31 2.12 7.97
C MET A 258 10.19 0.97 8.43
N PRO A 259 11.37 0.68 7.81
CA PRO A 259 12.25 -0.39 8.30
C PRO A 259 12.75 -0.14 9.73
N LEU A 260 13.03 1.11 10.11
CA LEU A 260 13.43 1.46 11.48
C LEU A 260 12.31 1.17 12.50
N VAL A 261 11.08 1.57 12.18
CA VAL A 261 9.91 1.28 13.03
C VAL A 261 9.67 -0.23 13.12
N ALA A 262 9.82 -0.97 12.02
CA ALA A 262 9.69 -2.43 12.00
C ALA A 262 10.73 -3.10 12.91
N ILE A 263 11.99 -2.70 12.81
CA ILE A 263 13.06 -3.20 13.70
C ILE A 263 12.72 -2.88 15.15
N GLY A 264 12.33 -1.64 15.46
CA GLY A 264 11.92 -1.22 16.79
C GLY A 264 10.77 -2.06 17.35
N THR A 265 9.75 -2.33 16.53
CA THR A 265 8.61 -3.18 16.90
C THR A 265 9.05 -4.61 17.18
N CYS A 266 9.92 -5.19 16.36
CA CYS A 266 10.47 -6.53 16.57
C CYS A 266 11.31 -6.60 17.85
N VAL A 267 12.11 -5.58 18.13
CA VAL A 267 12.92 -5.50 19.35
C VAL A 267 12.01 -5.43 20.59
N VAL A 268 11.00 -4.56 20.57
CA VAL A 268 10.05 -4.45 21.69
C VAL A 268 9.30 -5.76 21.90
N ALA A 269 8.71 -6.34 20.86
CA ALA A 269 7.92 -7.56 20.96
C ALA A 269 8.77 -8.83 21.24
N GLY A 270 10.01 -8.86 20.75
CA GLY A 270 10.89 -10.02 20.89
C GLY A 270 11.70 -10.06 22.19
N PHE A 271 12.08 -8.90 22.72
CA PHE A 271 13.04 -8.83 23.86
C PHE A 271 12.47 -8.12 25.09
N PHE A 272 11.59 -7.12 24.93
CA PHE A 272 11.06 -6.36 26.05
C PHE A 272 9.67 -6.82 26.50
N ALA A 273 8.82 -7.27 25.57
CA ALA A 273 7.53 -7.82 25.91
C ALA A 273 7.65 -9.28 26.35
N ASP A 274 6.73 -9.73 27.21
CA ASP A 274 6.61 -11.15 27.54
C ASP A 274 6.15 -11.94 26.31
N THR A 275 7.12 -12.52 25.60
CA THR A 275 6.88 -13.28 24.38
C THR A 275 5.98 -14.49 24.60
N ASP A 276 5.97 -15.07 25.82
CA ASP A 276 5.12 -16.22 26.13
C ASP A 276 3.65 -15.79 26.25
N SER A 277 3.37 -14.69 26.92
CA SER A 277 2.03 -14.08 26.94
C SER A 277 1.53 -13.68 25.57
N LEU A 278 2.40 -13.11 24.72
CA LEU A 278 2.04 -12.79 23.33
C LEU A 278 1.66 -14.05 22.52
N MET A 279 2.40 -15.14 22.69
CA MET A 279 2.10 -16.40 22.01
C MET A 279 0.80 -17.06 22.50
N ASP A 280 0.48 -16.91 23.78
CA ASP A 280 -0.78 -17.37 24.36
C ASP A 280 -1.97 -16.57 23.83
N GLU A 281 -1.84 -15.24 23.70
CA GLU A 281 -2.83 -14.36 23.11
C GLU A 281 -3.08 -14.70 21.61
N ILE A 282 -2.02 -14.99 20.86
CA ILE A 282 -2.12 -15.44 19.44
C ILE A 282 -2.72 -16.84 19.34
N GLY A 283 -2.75 -17.63 20.43
CA GLY A 283 -3.26 -18.99 20.46
C GLY A 283 -2.25 -20.05 19.97
N LEU A 284 -0.95 -19.76 20.04
CA LEU A 284 0.09 -20.70 19.64
C LEU A 284 0.33 -21.76 20.73
N ARG A 285 -0.36 -22.90 20.64
CA ARG A 285 -0.27 -23.97 21.64
C ARG A 285 0.88 -24.96 21.42
N ARG A 286 1.29 -25.20 20.14
CA ARG A 286 2.34 -26.19 19.82
C ARG A 286 3.73 -25.60 20.05
N ARG A 287 4.61 -26.33 20.76
CA ARG A 287 5.99 -25.92 21.09
C ARG A 287 6.80 -25.52 19.84
N GLY A 288 6.65 -26.24 18.72
CA GLY A 288 7.35 -25.93 17.48
C GLY A 288 6.96 -24.57 16.89
N TYR A 289 5.67 -24.22 16.89
CA TYR A 289 5.19 -22.90 16.42
C TYR A 289 5.64 -21.76 17.35
N ARG A 290 5.68 -21.99 18.66
CA ARG A 290 6.20 -21.02 19.62
C ARG A 290 7.70 -20.76 19.41
N MET A 291 8.48 -21.80 19.17
CA MET A 291 9.92 -21.66 18.85
C MET A 291 10.13 -20.93 17.52
N TYR A 292 9.36 -21.30 16.49
CA TYR A 292 9.38 -20.61 15.19
C TYR A 292 9.07 -19.12 15.33
N TYR A 293 8.01 -18.76 16.05
CA TYR A 293 7.64 -17.37 16.31
C TYR A 293 8.76 -16.60 17.02
N LYS A 294 9.37 -17.19 18.07
CA LYS A 294 10.49 -16.55 18.78
C LYS A 294 11.68 -16.29 17.87
N ILE A 295 12.04 -17.24 17.02
CA ILE A 295 13.16 -17.10 16.09
C ILE A 295 12.83 -16.02 15.05
N MET A 296 11.61 -16.05 14.49
CA MET A 296 11.19 -15.08 13.48
C MET A 296 11.22 -13.65 14.01
N ILE A 297 10.62 -13.38 15.17
CA ILE A 297 10.49 -12.01 15.68
C ILE A 297 11.80 -11.47 16.27
N ARG A 298 12.65 -12.34 16.85
CA ARG A 298 13.90 -11.91 17.48
C ARG A 298 15.06 -11.74 16.48
N TYR A 299 15.09 -12.55 15.44
CA TYR A 299 16.27 -12.62 14.57
C TYR A 299 15.94 -12.41 13.10
N ILE A 300 15.03 -13.21 12.52
CA ILE A 300 14.81 -13.20 11.07
C ILE A 300 14.18 -11.89 10.61
N ALA A 301 13.07 -11.47 11.22
CA ALA A 301 12.41 -10.25 10.81
C ALA A 301 13.28 -8.99 10.98
N PRO A 302 13.97 -8.76 12.12
CA PRO A 302 14.88 -7.62 12.24
C PRO A 302 16.03 -7.64 11.23
N ILE A 303 16.61 -8.82 10.93
CA ILE A 303 17.69 -8.96 9.95
C ILE A 303 17.17 -8.61 8.54
N CYS A 304 16.00 -9.13 8.15
CA CYS A 304 15.38 -8.78 6.88
C CYS A 304 15.10 -7.27 6.77
N MET A 305 14.60 -6.65 7.84
CA MET A 305 14.35 -5.21 7.87
C MET A 305 15.63 -4.39 7.82
N ALA A 306 16.69 -4.82 8.49
CA ALA A 306 18.00 -4.18 8.40
C ALA A 306 18.58 -4.30 6.97
N ALA A 307 18.40 -5.43 6.32
CA ALA A 307 18.84 -5.62 4.93
C ALA A 307 18.06 -4.68 3.96
N ILE A 308 16.73 -4.53 4.15
CA ILE A 308 15.91 -3.59 3.38
C ILE A 308 16.37 -2.15 3.63
N LEU A 309 16.61 -1.76 4.89
CA LEU A 309 17.09 -0.43 5.25
C LEU A 309 18.45 -0.13 4.60
N ILE A 310 19.39 -1.05 4.69
CA ILE A 310 20.71 -0.89 4.09
C ILE A 310 20.61 -0.80 2.57
N SER A 311 19.82 -1.67 1.95
CA SER A 311 19.58 -1.62 0.50
C SER A 311 18.95 -0.28 0.07
N GLY A 312 17.97 0.23 0.81
CA GLY A 312 17.34 1.52 0.52
C GLY A 312 18.28 2.73 0.67
N ILE A 313 19.29 2.62 1.55
CA ILE A 313 20.31 3.69 1.72
C ILE A 313 21.40 3.58 0.66
N VAL A 314 21.86 2.36 0.33
CA VAL A 314 22.96 2.13 -0.63
C VAL A 314 22.49 2.33 -2.07
N ASN A 315 21.32 1.81 -2.39
CA ASN A 315 20.69 1.93 -3.71
C ASN A 315 19.38 2.72 -3.56
N PRO A 316 19.42 4.04 -3.44
CA PRO A 316 18.20 4.84 -3.37
C PRO A 316 17.45 4.72 -4.71
N LEU A 317 16.36 3.98 -4.72
CA LEU A 317 15.47 3.79 -5.87
C LEU A 317 14.87 5.12 -6.31
#